data_b09958867c5ba9daa35025fe724823eb
#
_entry.id   b09958867c5ba9daa35025fe724823eb
#
_cell.length_a   1.000
_cell.length_b   1.000
_cell.length_c   1.000
_cell.angle_alpha   90.00
_cell.angle_beta   90.00
_cell.angle_gamma   90.00
#
_symmetry.space_group_name_H-M   'P 1'
#
loop_
_entity.id
_entity.type
_entity.pdbx_description
1 polymer ?
#
loop_
_entity_poly.entity_id
_entity_poly.type
_entity_poly.pdbx_seq_one_letter_code
_entity_poly.pdbx_strand_id
1 'polypeptide(L)'
;MLILHEGYRGAPASIRDAFAVIVRGTGSDTAAYREAARHVRRWPGLGPALRSARMAHRRLKRGRRRSMPDYTGPRCATDDQKQYVRRLYLHLNDIRFDGRLPRTLPLRLSNRFRSRLEHMVPGLRNGKCVVLEIALNVDLMLQENGRERMDTLVHEMAHAADWIFDGGEGHGHTWRRWAQRARCQTVTCTSSPIVQRGDRAIRIRRVPPLPLGARDLAI
;
A
#
# COMPACT_ATOMS: atom_id res chain seq x y z
N MET A 1 1.99 1.41 25.87
CA MET A 1 3.48 1.32 25.74
C MET A 1 3.90 2.31 24.65
N LEU A 2 4.82 3.23 24.92
CA LEU A 2 5.36 4.16 23.93
C LEU A 2 6.65 3.57 23.35
N ILE A 3 6.70 3.38 22.03
CA ILE A 3 7.90 2.93 21.32
C ILE A 3 8.49 4.13 20.59
N LEU A 4 9.70 4.53 20.95
CA LEU A 4 10.41 5.63 20.31
C LEU A 4 11.50 5.10 19.37
N HIS A 5 11.71 5.83 18.28
CA HIS A 5 12.82 5.53 17.38
C HIS A 5 14.15 5.75 18.09
N GLU A 6 15.14 4.87 17.87
CA GLU A 6 16.46 4.94 18.52
C GLU A 6 17.15 6.31 18.33
N GLY A 7 16.85 7.00 17.23
CA GLY A 7 17.33 8.35 16.95
C GLY A 7 17.05 9.39 18.04
N TYR A 8 16.10 9.12 18.93
CA TYR A 8 15.81 10.01 20.06
C TYR A 8 16.58 9.65 21.35
N ARG A 9 17.45 8.63 21.35
CA ARG A 9 18.21 8.20 22.54
C ARG A 9 19.00 9.35 23.18
N GLY A 10 19.65 10.19 22.34
CA GLY A 10 20.41 11.37 22.79
C GLY A 10 19.62 12.69 22.73
N ALA A 11 18.30 12.63 22.70
CA ALA A 11 17.49 13.84 22.60
C ALA A 11 17.55 14.65 23.90
N PRO A 12 17.59 15.99 23.82
CA PRO A 12 17.59 16.88 24.97
C PRO A 12 16.28 16.76 25.78
N ALA A 13 16.31 17.26 27.02
CA ALA A 13 15.14 17.21 27.91
C ALA A 13 13.89 17.80 27.27
N SER A 14 14.03 18.93 26.56
CA SER A 14 12.90 19.59 25.86
C SER A 14 12.17 18.70 24.86
N ILE A 15 12.89 17.78 24.18
CA ILE A 15 12.27 16.80 23.27
C ILE A 15 11.59 15.68 24.06
N ARG A 16 12.16 15.27 25.20
CA ARG A 16 11.53 14.27 26.08
C ARG A 16 10.24 14.81 26.70
N ASP A 17 10.25 16.06 27.13
CA ASP A 17 9.06 16.75 27.67
C ASP A 17 7.97 16.91 26.59
N ALA A 18 8.35 17.23 25.36
CA ALA A 18 7.43 17.26 24.24
C ALA A 18 6.77 15.89 23.97
N PHE A 19 7.49 14.78 24.13
CA PHE A 19 6.88 13.44 24.06
C PHE A 19 5.88 13.22 25.20
N ALA A 20 6.17 13.69 26.41
CA ALA A 20 5.22 13.58 27.53
C ALA A 20 3.91 14.34 27.25
N VAL A 21 3.99 15.52 26.63
CA VAL A 21 2.82 16.29 26.18
C VAL A 21 2.04 15.52 25.10
N ILE A 22 2.72 14.94 24.12
CA ILE A 22 2.09 14.16 23.04
C ILE A 22 1.35 12.94 23.62
N VAL A 23 1.97 12.21 24.55
CA VAL A 23 1.37 11.01 25.15
C VAL A 23 0.15 11.34 25.99
N ARG A 24 0.22 12.41 26.80
CA ARG A 24 -0.91 12.85 27.61
C ARG A 24 -2.06 13.41 26.79
N GLY A 25 -1.74 14.03 25.63
CA GLY A 25 -2.71 14.61 24.70
C GLY A 25 -3.24 13.66 23.63
N THR A 26 -3.02 12.33 23.76
CA THR A 26 -3.46 11.34 22.76
C THR A 26 -4.97 11.44 22.56
N GLY A 27 -5.39 11.80 21.35
CA GLY A 27 -6.80 12.00 20.99
C GLY A 27 -7.29 13.45 21.07
N SER A 28 -6.48 14.41 21.57
CA SER A 28 -6.83 15.84 21.61
C SER A 28 -5.99 16.63 20.60
N ASP A 29 -6.63 17.43 19.77
CA ASP A 29 -5.96 18.36 18.84
C ASP A 29 -5.77 19.74 19.50
N THR A 30 -5.07 19.78 20.63
CA THR A 30 -4.78 21.02 21.36
C THR A 30 -3.60 21.77 20.75
N ALA A 31 -3.51 23.09 20.98
CA ALA A 31 -2.36 23.90 20.57
C ALA A 31 -1.05 23.35 21.14
N ALA A 32 -1.05 22.94 22.41
CA ALA A 32 0.11 22.33 23.07
C ALA A 32 0.55 21.03 22.41
N TYR A 33 -0.40 20.15 22.05
CA TYR A 33 -0.11 18.92 21.30
C TYR A 33 0.55 19.21 19.95
N ARG A 34 -0.03 20.15 19.17
CA ARG A 34 0.50 20.53 17.84
C ARG A 34 1.91 21.13 17.94
N GLU A 35 2.16 21.95 18.96
CA GLU A 35 3.47 22.55 19.19
C GLU A 35 4.51 21.51 19.58
N ALA A 36 4.19 20.63 20.52
CA ALA A 36 5.04 19.50 20.94
C ALA A 36 5.36 18.59 19.75
N ALA A 37 4.38 18.25 18.92
CA ALA A 37 4.58 17.43 17.74
C ALA A 37 5.49 18.11 16.70
N ARG A 38 5.34 19.42 16.51
CA ARG A 38 6.26 20.21 15.65
C ARG A 38 7.68 20.23 16.20
N HIS A 39 7.84 20.42 17.51
CA HIS A 39 9.13 20.46 18.18
C HIS A 39 9.90 19.14 18.01
N VAL A 40 9.22 18.01 18.25
CA VAL A 40 9.78 16.67 18.04
C VAL A 40 10.19 16.42 16.57
N ARG A 41 9.34 16.79 15.63
CA ARG A 41 9.62 16.57 14.17
C ARG A 41 10.80 17.41 13.67
N ARG A 42 10.98 18.60 14.24
CA ARG A 42 12.06 19.53 13.83
C ARG A 42 13.38 19.31 14.54
N TRP A 43 13.44 18.34 15.47
CA TRP A 43 14.70 18.08 16.16
C TRP A 43 15.81 17.68 15.19
N PRO A 44 16.93 18.45 15.13
CA PRO A 44 17.98 18.24 14.11
C PRO A 44 18.64 16.87 14.17
N GLY A 45 18.72 16.26 15.38
CA GLY A 45 19.31 14.93 15.56
C GLY A 45 18.51 13.79 14.93
N LEU A 46 17.22 13.99 14.64
CA LEU A 46 16.39 12.95 14.03
C LEU A 46 16.81 12.65 12.57
N GLY A 47 17.15 13.65 11.80
CA GLY A 47 17.49 13.50 10.38
C GLY A 47 18.66 12.55 10.12
N PRO A 48 19.82 12.74 10.76
CA PRO A 48 20.95 11.82 10.64
C PRO A 48 20.61 10.40 11.10
N ALA A 49 19.90 10.22 12.21
CA ALA A 49 19.51 8.93 12.73
C ALA A 49 18.56 8.17 11.77
N LEU A 50 17.58 8.87 11.17
CA LEU A 50 16.71 8.28 10.16
C LEU A 50 17.47 7.89 8.89
N ARG A 51 18.43 8.71 8.44
CA ARG A 51 19.28 8.36 7.28
C ARG A 51 20.11 7.12 7.58
N SER A 52 20.73 7.04 8.76
CA SER A 52 21.51 5.90 9.18
C SER A 52 20.67 4.61 9.27
N ALA A 53 19.49 4.70 9.89
CA ALA A 53 18.55 3.58 9.97
C ALA A 53 18.06 3.12 8.58
N ARG A 54 17.78 4.05 7.66
CA ARG A 54 17.42 3.72 6.27
C ARG A 54 18.58 3.04 5.52
N MET A 55 19.81 3.50 5.74
CA MET A 55 21.00 2.89 5.14
C MET A 55 21.24 1.47 5.69
N ALA A 56 21.13 1.30 7.00
CA ALA A 56 21.24 -0.03 7.65
C ALA A 56 20.16 -0.99 7.12
N HIS A 57 18.91 -0.54 7.03
CA HIS A 57 17.81 -1.32 6.47
C HIS A 57 18.04 -1.70 4.99
N ARG A 58 18.56 -0.76 4.18
CA ARG A 58 18.93 -1.06 2.78
C ARG A 58 20.06 -2.09 2.69
N ARG A 59 21.06 -2.01 3.57
CA ARG A 59 22.16 -3.01 3.64
C ARG A 59 21.61 -4.39 4.02
N LEU A 60 20.75 -4.48 5.04
CA LEU A 60 20.10 -5.73 5.44
C LEU A 60 19.24 -6.32 4.32
N LYS A 61 18.47 -5.48 3.60
CA LYS A 61 17.71 -5.93 2.42
C LYS A 61 18.60 -6.42 1.30
N ARG A 62 19.74 -5.76 1.04
CA ARG A 62 20.73 -6.22 0.04
C ARG A 62 21.39 -7.53 0.45
N GLY A 63 21.76 -7.69 1.73
CA GLY A 63 22.30 -8.94 2.28
C GLY A 63 21.29 -10.09 2.17
N ARG A 64 20.02 -9.87 2.54
CA ARG A 64 18.95 -10.86 2.37
C ARG A 64 18.66 -11.21 0.90
N ARG A 65 18.82 -10.25 -0.05
CA ARG A 65 18.69 -10.54 -1.48
C ARG A 65 19.80 -11.47 -2.00
N ARG A 66 21.01 -11.42 -1.43
CA ARG A 66 22.13 -12.31 -1.80
C ARG A 66 22.00 -13.73 -1.24
N SER A 67 21.26 -13.90 -0.15
CA SER A 67 21.06 -15.22 0.49
C SER A 67 19.73 -15.89 0.10
N MET A 68 18.86 -15.22 -0.67
CA MET A 68 17.68 -15.90 -1.24
C MET A 68 18.15 -16.72 -2.45
N PRO A 69 17.82 -18.02 -2.51
CA PRO A 69 18.01 -18.81 -3.72
C PRO A 69 17.38 -18.04 -4.88
N ASP A 70 18.08 -18.01 -6.00
CA ASP A 70 17.58 -17.47 -7.25
C ASP A 70 16.30 -18.23 -7.58
N TYR A 71 15.16 -17.66 -7.21
CA TYR A 71 13.87 -18.25 -7.48
C TYR A 71 13.57 -18.02 -8.97
N THR A 72 14.26 -18.75 -9.81
CA THR A 72 13.92 -18.95 -11.23
C THR A 72 12.67 -19.82 -11.39
N GLY A 73 11.91 -19.98 -10.30
CA GLY A 73 10.64 -20.67 -10.33
C GLY A 73 9.68 -19.99 -11.31
N PRO A 74 8.87 -20.79 -12.02
CA PRO A 74 7.98 -20.31 -13.07
C PRO A 74 7.10 -19.19 -12.51
N ARG A 75 6.91 -18.13 -13.30
CA ARG A 75 6.04 -17.00 -13.00
C ARG A 75 4.71 -17.52 -12.45
N CYS A 76 4.35 -17.13 -11.22
CA CYS A 76 3.17 -17.67 -10.52
C CYS A 76 1.85 -17.22 -11.14
N ALA A 77 1.83 -16.12 -11.91
CA ALA A 77 0.65 -15.61 -12.58
C ALA A 77 0.65 -16.05 -14.04
N THR A 78 -0.48 -16.60 -14.50
CA THR A 78 -0.72 -16.89 -15.91
C THR A 78 -1.08 -15.61 -16.66
N ASP A 79 -1.01 -15.63 -18.00
CA ASP A 79 -1.42 -14.47 -18.81
C ASP A 79 -2.93 -14.21 -18.67
N ASP A 80 -3.75 -15.27 -18.58
CA ASP A 80 -5.18 -15.14 -18.32
C ASP A 80 -5.47 -14.43 -16.99
N GLN A 81 -4.69 -14.72 -15.94
CA GLN A 81 -4.82 -14.04 -14.65
C GLN A 81 -4.44 -12.57 -14.74
N LYS A 82 -3.41 -12.23 -15.48
CA LYS A 82 -3.02 -10.83 -15.73
C LYS A 82 -4.10 -10.08 -16.52
N GLN A 83 -4.63 -10.71 -17.59
CA GLN A 83 -5.75 -10.15 -18.35
C GLN A 83 -6.99 -9.99 -17.48
N TYR A 84 -7.31 -10.99 -16.65
CA TYR A 84 -8.41 -10.91 -15.69
C TYR A 84 -8.29 -9.68 -14.77
N VAL A 85 -7.12 -9.49 -14.12
CA VAL A 85 -6.90 -8.33 -13.23
C VAL A 85 -7.02 -7.02 -14.02
N ARG A 86 -6.54 -7.00 -15.27
CA ARG A 86 -6.69 -5.84 -16.15
C ARG A 86 -8.15 -5.52 -16.44
N ARG A 87 -8.93 -6.51 -16.82
CA ARG A 87 -10.38 -6.35 -17.09
C ARG A 87 -11.12 -5.94 -15.81
N LEU A 88 -10.78 -6.54 -14.67
CA LEU A 88 -11.34 -6.18 -13.38
C LEU A 88 -11.04 -4.72 -13.01
N TYR A 89 -9.79 -4.27 -13.20
CA TYR A 89 -9.40 -2.87 -12.99
C TYR A 89 -10.22 -1.91 -13.86
N LEU A 90 -10.34 -2.20 -15.17
CA LEU A 90 -11.09 -1.34 -16.08
C LEU A 90 -12.57 -1.25 -15.68
N HIS A 91 -13.17 -2.38 -15.36
CA HIS A 91 -14.55 -2.42 -14.87
C HIS A 91 -14.73 -1.59 -13.59
N LEU A 92 -13.84 -1.77 -12.59
CA LEU A 92 -13.89 -1.02 -11.34
C LEU A 92 -13.62 0.47 -11.56
N ASN A 93 -12.71 0.81 -12.47
CA ASN A 93 -12.45 2.20 -12.85
C ASN A 93 -13.73 2.86 -13.36
N ASP A 94 -14.44 2.20 -14.27
CA ASP A 94 -15.66 2.75 -14.85
C ASP A 94 -16.77 2.89 -13.80
N ILE A 95 -17.02 1.88 -12.96
CA ILE A 95 -18.17 1.90 -12.03
C ILE A 95 -17.91 2.54 -10.67
N ARG A 96 -16.65 2.72 -10.25
CA ARG A 96 -16.27 3.24 -8.92
C ARG A 96 -15.51 4.55 -8.97
N PHE A 97 -14.87 4.86 -10.10
CA PHE A 97 -14.02 6.03 -10.27
C PHE A 97 -14.43 6.86 -11.50
N ASP A 98 -15.58 6.59 -12.10
CA ASP A 98 -16.14 7.27 -13.28
C ASP A 98 -15.15 7.28 -14.47
N GLY A 99 -14.36 6.23 -14.64
CA GLY A 99 -13.36 6.12 -15.69
C GLY A 99 -12.15 7.07 -15.56
N ARG A 100 -12.02 7.76 -14.42
CA ARG A 100 -11.03 8.84 -14.24
C ARG A 100 -9.59 8.36 -14.10
N LEU A 101 -9.36 7.14 -13.62
CA LEU A 101 -8.00 6.59 -13.51
C LEU A 101 -7.44 6.21 -14.89
N PRO A 102 -6.11 6.27 -15.07
CA PRO A 102 -5.49 5.92 -16.34
C PRO A 102 -5.81 4.49 -16.77
N ARG A 103 -6.35 4.31 -17.98
CA ARG A 103 -6.66 2.97 -18.50
C ARG A 103 -5.41 2.09 -18.67
N THR A 104 -4.23 2.67 -18.78
CA THR A 104 -2.93 1.99 -18.98
C THR A 104 -2.12 1.81 -17.71
N LEU A 105 -2.72 2.02 -16.52
CA LEU A 105 -2.03 1.87 -15.23
C LEU A 105 -1.42 0.46 -15.12
N PRO A 106 -0.10 0.32 -14.82
CA PRO A 106 0.56 -0.97 -14.72
C PRO A 106 0.04 -1.79 -13.53
N LEU A 107 -0.35 -3.03 -13.79
CA LEU A 107 -0.82 -3.98 -12.79
C LEU A 107 0.09 -5.20 -12.76
N ARG A 108 0.45 -5.67 -11.56
CA ARG A 108 1.29 -6.86 -11.40
C ARG A 108 0.75 -7.80 -10.33
N LEU A 109 0.73 -9.08 -10.64
CA LEU A 109 0.52 -10.15 -9.66
C LEU A 109 1.87 -10.62 -9.13
N SER A 110 2.01 -10.65 -7.80
CA SER A 110 3.25 -10.98 -7.11
C SER A 110 3.09 -12.18 -6.19
N ASN A 111 4.00 -13.13 -6.27
CA ASN A 111 4.13 -14.24 -5.32
C ASN A 111 5.08 -13.93 -4.14
N ARG A 112 5.66 -12.72 -4.11
CA ARG A 112 6.66 -12.33 -3.11
C ARG A 112 6.05 -11.70 -1.86
N PHE A 113 4.76 -11.39 -1.88
CA PHE A 113 4.06 -10.87 -0.71
C PHE A 113 3.83 -12.00 0.30
N ARG A 114 4.27 -11.79 1.54
CA ARG A 114 4.08 -12.73 2.65
C ARG A 114 3.02 -12.26 3.64
N SER A 115 3.04 -10.97 3.95
CA SER A 115 2.16 -10.31 4.94
C SER A 115 1.35 -9.16 4.36
N ARG A 116 1.57 -8.82 3.07
CA ARG A 116 0.83 -7.76 2.37
C ARG A 116 0.01 -8.38 1.25
N LEU A 117 -1.15 -7.80 1.01
CA LEU A 117 -2.02 -8.19 -0.11
C LEU A 117 -1.74 -7.36 -1.35
N GLU A 118 -1.24 -6.13 -1.15
CA GLU A 118 -1.14 -5.13 -2.19
C GLU A 118 -0.02 -4.13 -1.95
N HIS A 119 0.27 -3.34 -2.98
CA HIS A 119 1.15 -2.18 -2.90
C HIS A 119 1.00 -1.29 -4.14
N MET A 120 0.60 -0.04 -3.94
CA MET A 120 0.68 1.00 -4.96
C MET A 120 2.04 1.70 -4.89
N VAL A 121 2.66 1.92 -6.04
CA VAL A 121 3.94 2.62 -6.17
C VAL A 121 3.70 3.99 -6.77
N PRO A 122 3.78 5.05 -5.97
CA PRO A 122 3.68 6.42 -6.46
C PRO A 122 4.95 6.82 -7.21
N GLY A 123 4.83 7.73 -8.16
CA GLY A 123 5.95 8.30 -8.89
C GLY A 123 5.67 9.70 -9.38
N LEU A 124 6.70 10.36 -9.87
CA LEU A 124 6.61 11.65 -10.54
C LEU A 124 7.16 11.53 -11.97
N ARG A 125 6.43 12.08 -12.93
CA ARG A 125 6.90 12.20 -14.31
C ARG A 125 6.63 13.62 -14.79
N ASN A 126 7.70 14.34 -15.14
CA ASN A 126 7.62 15.75 -15.55
C ASN A 126 6.84 16.63 -14.54
N GLY A 127 7.10 16.42 -13.24
CA GLY A 127 6.43 17.14 -12.15
C GLY A 127 4.98 16.75 -11.87
N LYS A 128 4.42 15.79 -12.61
CA LYS A 128 3.05 15.29 -12.42
C LYS A 128 3.05 13.99 -11.62
N CYS A 129 2.10 13.87 -10.70
CA CYS A 129 1.86 12.64 -9.96
C CYS A 129 1.38 11.53 -10.91
N VAL A 130 2.07 10.40 -10.90
CA VAL A 130 1.72 9.21 -11.67
C VAL A 130 1.81 7.98 -10.77
N VAL A 131 1.08 6.93 -11.13
CA VAL A 131 1.24 5.62 -10.49
C VAL A 131 2.12 4.76 -11.37
N LEU A 132 3.23 4.29 -10.82
CA LEU A 132 4.18 3.45 -11.52
C LEU A 132 3.70 2.00 -11.60
N GLU A 133 3.00 1.51 -10.57
CA GLU A 133 2.51 0.14 -10.50
C GLU A 133 1.49 -0.02 -9.36
N ILE A 134 0.48 -0.88 -9.57
CA ILE A 134 -0.27 -1.53 -8.50
C ILE A 134 0.10 -3.01 -8.52
N ALA A 135 0.68 -3.51 -7.42
CA ALA A 135 1.05 -4.90 -7.25
C ALA A 135 0.09 -5.59 -6.29
N LEU A 136 -0.48 -6.73 -6.68
CA LEU A 136 -1.40 -7.54 -5.89
C LEU A 136 -0.77 -8.90 -5.55
N ASN A 137 -1.11 -9.45 -4.40
CA ASN A 137 -0.72 -10.82 -4.05
C ASN A 137 -1.43 -11.81 -4.99
N VAL A 138 -0.68 -12.73 -5.56
CA VAL A 138 -1.22 -13.73 -6.48
C VAL A 138 -2.24 -14.66 -5.80
N ASP A 139 -2.19 -14.82 -4.47
CA ASP A 139 -3.17 -15.62 -3.71
C ASP A 139 -4.58 -15.01 -3.77
N LEU A 140 -4.70 -13.71 -4.06
CA LEU A 140 -6.00 -13.08 -4.34
C LEU A 140 -6.70 -13.67 -5.59
N MET A 141 -5.96 -14.41 -6.44
CA MET A 141 -6.55 -15.09 -7.60
C MET A 141 -7.23 -16.42 -7.24
N LEU A 142 -7.14 -16.89 -5.99
CA LEU A 142 -7.93 -18.02 -5.53
C LEU A 142 -9.42 -17.65 -5.49
N GLN A 143 -10.26 -18.63 -5.82
CA GLN A 143 -11.72 -18.41 -5.91
C GLN A 143 -12.30 -17.95 -4.57
N GLU A 144 -11.81 -18.52 -3.49
CA GLU A 144 -12.23 -18.25 -2.11
C GLU A 144 -11.96 -16.79 -1.69
N ASN A 145 -10.99 -16.15 -2.30
CA ASN A 145 -10.58 -14.75 -2.02
C ASN A 145 -11.30 -13.72 -2.91
N GLY A 146 -12.49 -14.03 -3.40
CA GLY A 146 -13.21 -13.19 -4.36
C GLY A 146 -13.53 -11.80 -3.83
N ARG A 147 -13.98 -11.72 -2.58
CA ARG A 147 -14.31 -10.46 -1.91
C ARG A 147 -13.05 -9.63 -1.63
N GLU A 148 -12.06 -10.26 -1.01
CA GLU A 148 -10.78 -9.64 -0.65
C GLU A 148 -10.05 -9.11 -1.88
N ARG A 149 -10.12 -9.84 -3.01
CA ARG A 149 -9.57 -9.38 -4.30
C ARG A 149 -10.19 -8.07 -4.77
N MET A 150 -11.52 -7.97 -4.68
CA MET A 150 -12.26 -6.75 -5.06
C MET A 150 -11.92 -5.59 -4.13
N ASP A 151 -12.02 -5.83 -2.82
CA ASP A 151 -11.80 -4.81 -1.79
C ASP A 151 -10.34 -4.30 -1.84
N THR A 152 -9.38 -5.21 -1.98
CA THR A 152 -7.95 -4.90 -2.10
C THR A 152 -7.67 -4.05 -3.34
N LEU A 153 -8.19 -4.43 -4.51
CA LEU A 153 -7.96 -3.66 -5.73
C LEU A 153 -8.60 -2.27 -5.66
N VAL A 154 -9.82 -2.16 -5.14
CA VAL A 154 -10.50 -0.84 -4.98
C VAL A 154 -9.73 0.03 -3.98
N HIS A 155 -9.15 -0.54 -2.92
CA HIS A 155 -8.32 0.16 -1.94
C HIS A 155 -7.09 0.80 -2.61
N GLU A 156 -6.34 0.02 -3.40
CA GLU A 156 -5.16 0.53 -4.12
C GLU A 156 -5.54 1.54 -5.22
N MET A 157 -6.69 1.36 -5.85
CA MET A 157 -7.23 2.35 -6.80
C MET A 157 -7.61 3.67 -6.11
N ALA A 158 -8.09 3.63 -4.86
CA ALA A 158 -8.34 4.84 -4.07
C ALA A 158 -7.03 5.57 -3.73
N HIS A 159 -5.94 4.83 -3.41
CA HIS A 159 -4.62 5.42 -3.27
C HIS A 159 -4.11 6.03 -4.58
N ALA A 160 -4.33 5.35 -5.70
CA ALA A 160 -3.96 5.86 -7.01
C ALA A 160 -4.69 7.15 -7.35
N ALA A 161 -5.99 7.24 -7.04
CA ALA A 161 -6.80 8.45 -7.24
C ALA A 161 -6.32 9.60 -6.35
N ASP A 162 -6.08 9.33 -5.07
CA ASP A 162 -5.57 10.30 -4.10
C ASP A 162 -4.22 10.88 -4.55
N TRP A 163 -3.29 10.01 -4.96
CA TRP A 163 -1.99 10.43 -5.44
C TRP A 163 -2.05 11.26 -6.74
N ILE A 164 -2.82 10.80 -7.73
CA ILE A 164 -2.89 11.45 -9.05
C ILE A 164 -3.60 12.80 -8.97
N PHE A 165 -4.69 12.90 -8.20
CA PHE A 165 -5.56 14.07 -8.25
C PHE A 165 -5.38 15.04 -7.09
N ASP A 166 -4.96 14.55 -5.93
CA ASP A 166 -4.81 15.36 -4.72
C ASP A 166 -3.36 15.40 -4.19
N GLY A 167 -2.43 14.61 -4.76
CA GLY A 167 -1.04 14.51 -4.28
C GLY A 167 -0.93 13.94 -2.87
N GLY A 168 -1.97 13.23 -2.40
CA GLY A 168 -2.04 12.68 -1.06
C GLY A 168 -1.25 11.40 -0.90
N GLU A 169 -0.74 11.16 0.30
CA GLU A 169 -0.05 9.93 0.68
C GLU A 169 -0.69 9.30 1.92
N GLY A 170 -0.83 7.98 1.91
CA GLY A 170 -1.39 7.21 3.02
C GLY A 170 -2.91 7.30 3.12
N HIS A 171 -3.47 7.20 4.33
CA HIS A 171 -4.91 7.13 4.57
C HIS A 171 -5.46 8.47 5.13
N GLY A 172 -5.01 9.58 4.54
CA GLY A 172 -5.42 10.94 4.91
C GLY A 172 -6.89 11.24 4.57
N HIS A 173 -7.28 12.51 4.73
CA HIS A 173 -8.64 12.97 4.46
C HIS A 173 -9.02 12.78 2.97
N THR A 174 -8.12 13.13 2.05
CA THR A 174 -8.33 13.02 0.61
C THR A 174 -8.50 11.57 0.18
N TRP A 175 -7.66 10.65 0.69
CA TRP A 175 -7.82 9.22 0.46
C TRP A 175 -9.18 8.70 0.96
N ARG A 176 -9.60 9.08 2.18
CA ARG A 176 -10.90 8.65 2.73
C ARG A 176 -12.07 9.07 1.85
N ARG A 177 -12.00 10.27 1.28
CA ARG A 177 -13.00 10.77 0.32
C ARG A 177 -13.08 9.88 -0.93
N TRP A 178 -11.93 9.48 -1.50
CA TRP A 178 -11.88 8.55 -2.63
C TRP A 178 -12.37 7.16 -2.25
N ALA A 179 -11.96 6.63 -1.10
CA ALA A 179 -12.38 5.34 -0.59
C ALA A 179 -13.91 5.28 -0.38
N GLN A 180 -14.49 6.31 0.23
CA GLN A 180 -15.94 6.41 0.43
C GLN A 180 -16.69 6.46 -0.91
N ARG A 181 -16.23 7.30 -1.86
CA ARG A 181 -16.82 7.38 -3.20
C ARG A 181 -16.78 6.04 -3.92
N ALA A 182 -15.66 5.34 -3.83
CA ALA A 182 -15.48 4.02 -4.42
C ALA A 182 -16.18 2.90 -3.64
N ARG A 183 -16.87 3.20 -2.53
CA ARG A 183 -17.47 2.22 -1.61
C ARG A 183 -16.45 1.19 -1.13
N CYS A 184 -15.23 1.65 -0.89
CA CYS A 184 -14.17 0.86 -0.29
C CYS A 184 -14.32 0.90 1.24
N GLN A 185 -13.96 -0.20 1.91
CA GLN A 185 -13.82 -0.18 3.36
C GLN A 185 -12.67 0.77 3.74
N THR A 186 -12.96 1.76 4.59
CA THR A 186 -11.96 2.76 5.02
C THR A 186 -11.04 2.24 6.13
N VAL A 187 -11.10 0.95 6.43
CA VAL A 187 -10.24 0.30 7.43
C VAL A 187 -8.85 0.09 6.81
N THR A 188 -7.84 0.62 7.49
CA THR A 188 -6.44 0.63 7.02
C THR A 188 -5.77 -0.74 7.01
N CYS A 189 -6.38 -1.74 7.63
CA CYS A 189 -5.93 -3.13 7.62
C CYS A 189 -7.16 -4.03 7.50
N THR A 190 -7.27 -4.77 6.43
CA THR A 190 -8.22 -5.88 6.37
C THR A 190 -7.72 -6.96 7.33
N SER A 191 -8.43 -7.15 8.43
CA SER A 191 -8.18 -8.23 9.38
C SER A 191 -8.67 -9.60 8.87
N SER A 192 -9.33 -9.62 7.72
CA SER A 192 -9.82 -10.86 7.13
C SER A 192 -8.66 -11.68 6.58
N PRO A 193 -8.40 -12.88 7.14
CA PRO A 193 -7.37 -13.74 6.62
C PRO A 193 -7.75 -14.19 5.21
N ILE A 194 -6.85 -14.02 4.25
CA ILE A 194 -7.02 -14.63 2.93
C ILE A 194 -6.63 -16.11 2.97
N VAL A 195 -7.28 -16.91 2.15
CA VAL A 195 -6.82 -18.27 1.87
C VAL A 195 -5.48 -18.18 1.14
N GLN A 196 -4.47 -18.84 1.68
CA GLN A 196 -3.12 -18.88 1.11
C GLN A 196 -2.88 -20.24 0.47
N ARG A 197 -2.11 -20.26 -0.59
CA ARG A 197 -1.60 -21.50 -1.14
C ARG A 197 -0.67 -22.17 -0.13
N GLY A 198 -0.90 -23.42 0.15
CA GLY A 198 -0.02 -24.22 1.01
C GLY A 198 1.38 -24.39 0.42
N ASP A 199 1.47 -24.55 -0.89
CA ASP A 199 2.70 -24.54 -1.66
C ASP A 199 2.70 -23.36 -2.65
N ARG A 200 3.66 -22.45 -2.50
CA ARG A 200 3.83 -21.30 -3.37
C ARG A 200 4.34 -21.64 -4.77
N ALA A 201 4.84 -22.86 -4.97
CA ALA A 201 5.19 -23.38 -6.29
C ALA A 201 3.95 -23.82 -7.08
N ILE A 202 2.83 -24.09 -6.43
CA ILE A 202 1.58 -24.45 -7.10
C ILE A 202 1.06 -23.23 -7.87
N ARG A 203 0.96 -23.37 -9.18
CA ARG A 203 0.40 -22.34 -10.05
C ARG A 203 -1.12 -22.27 -9.86
N ILE A 204 -1.64 -21.08 -9.65
CA ILE A 204 -3.07 -20.81 -9.71
C ILE A 204 -3.49 -20.90 -11.19
N ARG A 205 -4.13 -21.98 -11.57
CA ARG A 205 -4.51 -22.25 -12.98
C ARG A 205 -5.88 -21.68 -13.34
N ARG A 206 -6.82 -21.66 -12.36
CA ARG A 206 -8.17 -21.16 -12.62
C ARG A 206 -8.21 -19.64 -12.59
N VAL A 207 -8.87 -19.08 -13.59
CA VAL A 207 -9.17 -17.66 -13.65
C VAL A 207 -10.49 -17.44 -12.91
N PRO A 208 -10.52 -16.59 -11.85
CA PRO A 208 -11.77 -16.30 -11.15
C PRO A 208 -12.81 -15.67 -12.07
N PRO A 209 -14.11 -15.85 -11.82
CA PRO A 209 -15.13 -15.16 -12.60
C PRO A 209 -15.05 -13.65 -12.40
N LEU A 210 -15.29 -12.89 -13.48
CA LEU A 210 -15.44 -11.44 -13.40
C LEU A 210 -16.80 -11.09 -12.78
N PRO A 211 -16.92 -9.92 -12.13
CA PRO A 211 -18.21 -9.39 -11.73
C PRO A 211 -19.19 -9.29 -12.90
N LEU A 212 -20.48 -9.37 -12.60
CA LEU A 212 -21.52 -9.15 -13.62
C LEU A 212 -21.32 -7.78 -14.29
N GLY A 213 -21.45 -7.72 -15.60
CA GLY A 213 -21.22 -6.51 -16.41
C GLY A 213 -19.76 -6.24 -16.80
N ALA A 214 -18.78 -7.02 -16.28
CA ALA A 214 -17.36 -6.83 -16.61
C ALA A 214 -16.90 -7.61 -17.87
N ARG A 215 -17.80 -8.34 -18.52
CA ARG A 215 -17.43 -9.31 -19.58
C ARG A 215 -17.00 -8.67 -20.89
N ASP A 216 -17.52 -7.48 -21.19
CA ASP A 216 -17.40 -6.84 -22.51
C ASP A 216 -16.33 -5.75 -22.58
N LEU A 217 -15.47 -5.64 -21.55
CA LEU A 217 -14.40 -4.67 -21.56
C LEU A 217 -13.31 -5.13 -22.54
N ALA A 218 -13.16 -4.38 -23.64
CA ALA A 218 -12.02 -4.53 -24.54
C ALA A 218 -10.71 -4.26 -23.78
N ILE A 219 -9.71 -5.08 -24.04
CA ILE A 219 -8.36 -4.96 -23.46
C ILE A 219 -7.51 -4.04 -24.31
#